data_482a0752fa88164f2d6e7bf0a47c5038
#
_entry.id   482a0752fa88164f2d6e7bf0a47c5038
#
_cell.length_a   1.000
_cell.length_b   1.000
_cell.length_c   1.000
_cell.angle_alpha   90.00
_cell.angle_beta   90.00
_cell.angle_gamma   90.00
#
_symmetry.space_group_name_H-M   'P 1'
#
loop_
_entity.id
_entity.type
_entity.pdbx_description
1 polymer ?
#
loop_
_entity_poly.entity_id
_entity_poly.type
_entity_poly.pdbx_seq_one_letter_code
_entity_poly.pdbx_strand_id
1 'polypeptide(L)'
;MTIDTLVAFAGIVFLLAIIPGPNALLILYTSLTQGKRFAVVNTLGVSVGFLIHAFISAQGLSLLLSQSAMAFSIFKWLGVAYLFWLGINNVKAALNQSELKIDPKKATLTPSLSSSFIKGLLTNLLNPKIVLFYLSIFPQFVSPQHLLEQSMLLGLTQAMVVSSWFLVVILFASKLKAMLTTPKVTKWLNYVSGGLFVSFGVSLASARL
;
A
#
# COMPACT_ATOMS: atom_id res chain seq x y z
N MET A 1 22.12 -2.03 -6.25
CA MET A 1 20.75 -2.12 -6.82
C MET A 1 20.77 -1.62 -8.25
N THR A 2 20.16 -2.33 -9.20
CA THR A 2 20.12 -1.94 -10.62
C THR A 2 18.93 -1.01 -10.91
N ILE A 3 19.00 -0.27 -12.00
CA ILE A 3 17.89 0.58 -12.45
C ILE A 3 16.66 -0.28 -12.77
N ASP A 4 16.86 -1.46 -13.39
CA ASP A 4 15.77 -2.39 -13.71
C ASP A 4 15.01 -2.85 -12.45
N THR A 5 15.75 -3.11 -11.35
CA THR A 5 15.14 -3.47 -10.06
C THR A 5 14.27 -2.32 -9.51
N LEU A 6 14.76 -1.07 -9.59
CA LEU A 6 13.99 0.11 -9.16
C LEU A 6 12.75 0.33 -10.01
N VAL A 7 12.86 0.16 -11.33
CA VAL A 7 11.73 0.31 -12.25
C VAL A 7 10.68 -0.77 -12.02
N ALA A 8 11.11 -2.03 -11.85
CA ALA A 8 10.20 -3.13 -11.53
C ALA A 8 9.48 -2.89 -10.19
N PHE A 9 10.21 -2.48 -9.14
CA PHE A 9 9.64 -2.14 -7.85
C PHE A 9 8.64 -0.98 -7.96
N ALA A 10 9.02 0.11 -8.64
CA ALA A 10 8.15 1.27 -8.84
C ALA A 10 6.86 0.90 -9.59
N GLY A 11 6.95 0.02 -10.60
CA GLY A 11 5.79 -0.50 -11.33
C GLY A 11 4.84 -1.28 -10.42
N ILE A 12 5.35 -2.19 -9.60
CA ILE A 12 4.55 -2.96 -8.64
C ILE A 12 3.88 -2.02 -7.63
N VAL A 13 4.63 -1.08 -7.08
CA VAL A 13 4.13 -0.08 -6.12
C VAL A 13 3.04 0.79 -6.74
N PHE A 14 3.22 1.21 -7.98
CA PHE A 14 2.22 2.00 -8.72
C PHE A 14 0.93 1.21 -8.93
N LEU A 15 1.03 -0.04 -9.37
CA LEU A 15 -0.14 -0.93 -9.51
C LEU A 15 -0.88 -1.11 -8.18
N LEU A 16 -0.13 -1.31 -7.09
CA LEU A 16 -0.73 -1.38 -5.76
C LEU A 16 -1.36 -0.05 -5.32
N ALA A 17 -0.80 1.10 -5.70
CA ALA A 17 -1.32 2.41 -5.33
C ALA A 17 -2.65 2.74 -6.03
N ILE A 18 -2.82 2.31 -7.29
CA ILE A 18 -4.07 2.51 -8.05
C ILE A 18 -5.24 1.76 -7.43
N ILE A 19 -4.98 0.58 -6.84
CA ILE A 19 -5.99 -0.23 -6.18
C ILE A 19 -6.50 0.50 -4.93
N PRO A 20 -7.79 0.87 -4.85
CA PRO A 20 -8.32 1.60 -3.72
C PRO A 20 -8.17 0.77 -2.43
N GLY A 21 -7.51 1.36 -1.44
CA GLY A 21 -7.30 0.81 -0.11
C GLY A 21 -7.39 1.92 0.93
N PRO A 22 -7.16 1.62 2.23
CA PRO A 22 -7.33 2.59 3.31
C PRO A 22 -6.62 3.94 3.07
N ASN A 23 -5.37 3.93 2.58
CA ASN A 23 -4.63 5.14 2.27
C ASN A 23 -5.31 5.97 1.17
N ALA A 24 -5.67 5.36 0.04
CA ALA A 24 -6.29 6.04 -1.08
C ALA A 24 -7.68 6.58 -0.70
N LEU A 25 -8.46 5.82 0.07
CA LEU A 25 -9.77 6.24 0.57
C LEU A 25 -9.65 7.40 1.55
N LEU A 26 -8.68 7.40 2.45
CA LEU A 26 -8.40 8.53 3.35
C LEU A 26 -8.10 9.80 2.54
N ILE A 27 -7.19 9.72 1.56
CA ILE A 27 -6.80 10.87 0.74
C ILE A 27 -8.00 11.41 -0.05
N LEU A 28 -8.75 10.52 -0.71
CA LEU A 28 -9.94 10.90 -1.48
C LEU A 28 -11.00 11.54 -0.58
N TYR A 29 -11.34 10.91 0.56
CA TYR A 29 -12.30 11.43 1.52
C TYR A 29 -11.89 12.80 2.05
N THR A 30 -10.63 12.94 2.53
CA THR A 30 -10.12 14.21 3.06
C THR A 30 -10.14 15.31 2.00
N SER A 31 -9.75 14.98 0.75
CA SER A 31 -9.77 15.95 -0.35
C SER A 31 -11.19 16.50 -0.63
N LEU A 32 -12.20 15.62 -0.53
CA LEU A 32 -13.60 15.97 -0.81
C LEU A 32 -14.31 16.70 0.35
N THR A 33 -13.92 16.42 1.60
CA THR A 33 -14.65 16.88 2.79
C THR A 33 -13.93 17.98 3.56
N GLN A 34 -12.59 17.96 3.58
CA GLN A 34 -11.76 18.88 4.37
C GLN A 34 -10.90 19.79 3.47
N GLY A 35 -10.73 19.43 2.20
CA GLY A 35 -9.99 20.19 1.21
C GLY A 35 -8.61 19.63 0.89
N LYS A 36 -8.07 20.08 -0.24
CA LYS A 36 -6.83 19.56 -0.84
C LYS A 36 -5.61 19.71 0.08
N ARG A 37 -5.53 20.83 0.83
CA ARG A 37 -4.40 21.10 1.74
C ARG A 37 -4.25 20.01 2.80
N PHE A 38 -5.36 19.59 3.41
CA PHE A 38 -5.34 18.53 4.44
C PHE A 38 -5.04 17.15 3.84
N ALA A 39 -5.52 16.89 2.62
CA ALA A 39 -5.21 15.67 1.89
C ALA A 39 -3.71 15.58 1.53
N VAL A 40 -3.06 16.68 1.15
CA VAL A 40 -1.60 16.72 0.94
C VAL A 40 -0.86 16.40 2.25
N VAL A 41 -1.29 16.97 3.37
CA VAL A 41 -0.66 16.70 4.68
C VAL A 41 -0.88 15.23 5.11
N ASN A 42 -2.05 14.65 4.84
CA ASN A 42 -2.25 13.21 5.01
C ASN A 42 -1.27 12.40 4.15
N THR A 43 -1.04 12.81 2.90
CA THR A 43 -0.09 12.15 2.00
C THR A 43 1.33 12.19 2.56
N LEU A 44 1.76 13.30 3.15
CA LEU A 44 3.05 13.40 3.82
C LEU A 44 3.15 12.43 5.00
N GLY A 45 2.09 12.28 5.81
CA GLY A 45 2.02 11.28 6.87
C GLY A 45 2.16 9.85 6.33
N VAL A 46 1.44 9.53 5.26
CA VAL A 46 1.55 8.24 4.57
C VAL A 46 2.99 7.99 4.07
N SER A 47 3.64 9.01 3.50
CA SER A 47 5.02 8.92 3.00
C SER A 47 6.02 8.58 4.11
N VAL A 48 5.89 9.26 5.26
CA VAL A 48 6.72 8.94 6.43
C VAL A 48 6.44 7.50 6.90
N GLY A 49 5.19 7.05 6.86
CA GLY A 49 4.85 5.66 7.17
C GLY A 49 5.57 4.63 6.30
N PHE A 50 5.75 4.88 5.00
CA PHE A 50 6.55 4.01 4.13
C PHE A 50 8.02 3.95 4.54
N LEU A 51 8.62 5.08 4.93
CA LEU A 51 10.00 5.11 5.40
C LEU A 51 10.17 4.35 6.72
N ILE A 52 9.21 4.46 7.63
CA ILE A 52 9.20 3.69 8.87
C ILE A 52 9.09 2.18 8.58
N HIS A 53 8.18 1.78 7.70
CA HIS A 53 8.08 0.38 7.28
C HIS A 53 9.37 -0.13 6.64
N ALA A 54 10.01 0.66 5.77
CA ALA A 54 11.28 0.31 5.15
C ALA A 54 12.38 0.09 6.19
N PHE A 55 12.46 0.99 7.17
CA PHE A 55 13.42 0.87 8.28
C PHE A 55 13.15 -0.37 9.14
N ILE A 56 11.89 -0.59 9.56
CA ILE A 56 11.51 -1.77 10.35
C ILE A 56 11.78 -3.06 9.57
N SER A 57 11.47 -3.08 8.27
CA SER A 57 11.71 -4.23 7.39
C SER A 57 13.20 -4.56 7.28
N ALA A 58 14.06 -3.54 7.15
CA ALA A 58 15.51 -3.74 7.13
C ALA A 58 16.03 -4.37 8.43
N GLN A 59 15.58 -3.86 9.58
CA GLN A 59 15.98 -4.37 10.90
C GLN A 59 15.43 -5.79 11.15
N GLY A 60 14.15 -6.00 10.84
CA GLY A 60 13.50 -7.31 10.99
C GLY A 60 14.10 -8.37 10.07
N LEU A 61 14.40 -8.02 8.81
CA LEU A 61 15.00 -8.94 7.86
C LEU A 61 16.44 -9.27 8.25
N SER A 62 17.22 -8.29 8.73
CA SER A 62 18.57 -8.51 9.27
C SER A 62 18.55 -9.52 10.43
N LEU A 63 17.61 -9.35 11.36
CA LEU A 63 17.45 -10.25 12.50
C LEU A 63 17.03 -11.66 12.06
N LEU A 64 16.08 -11.77 11.14
CA LEU A 64 15.59 -13.06 10.62
C LEU A 64 16.69 -13.83 9.89
N LEU A 65 17.48 -13.16 9.05
CA LEU A 65 18.58 -13.77 8.32
C LEU A 65 19.73 -14.22 9.23
N SER A 66 19.95 -13.49 10.34
CA SER A 66 21.01 -13.84 11.31
C SER A 66 20.63 -15.00 12.25
N GLN A 67 19.33 -15.23 12.49
CA GLN A 67 18.89 -16.15 13.53
C GLN A 67 18.34 -17.49 13.02
N SER A 68 17.64 -17.56 11.89
CA SER A 68 17.04 -18.83 11.46
C SER A 68 16.39 -18.79 10.07
N ALA A 69 16.83 -19.65 9.17
CA ALA A 69 16.16 -19.93 7.90
C ALA A 69 14.72 -20.42 8.10
N MET A 70 14.42 -21.10 9.21
CA MET A 70 13.07 -21.53 9.57
C MET A 70 12.16 -20.35 9.88
N ALA A 71 12.63 -19.36 10.66
CA ALA A 71 11.86 -18.16 10.94
C ALA A 71 11.50 -17.40 9.67
N PHE A 72 12.46 -17.22 8.75
CA PHE A 72 12.19 -16.62 7.44
C PHE A 72 11.15 -17.40 6.65
N SER A 73 11.25 -18.75 6.63
CA SER A 73 10.27 -19.60 5.95
C SER A 73 8.87 -19.45 6.52
N ILE A 74 8.71 -19.39 7.84
CA ILE A 74 7.42 -19.16 8.49
C ILE A 74 6.82 -17.82 8.04
N PHE A 75 7.60 -16.72 8.10
CA PHE A 75 7.14 -15.41 7.65
C PHE A 75 6.76 -15.39 6.16
N LYS A 76 7.54 -16.03 5.30
CA LYS A 76 7.23 -16.22 3.89
C LYS A 76 5.86 -16.85 3.71
N TRP A 77 5.59 -17.98 4.35
CA TRP A 77 4.33 -18.71 4.18
C TRP A 77 3.12 -17.98 4.80
N LEU A 78 3.32 -17.24 5.89
CA LEU A 78 2.29 -16.32 6.42
C LEU A 78 1.96 -15.22 5.40
N GLY A 79 2.97 -14.65 4.74
CA GLY A 79 2.80 -13.68 3.67
C GLY A 79 2.04 -14.25 2.47
N VAL A 80 2.40 -15.46 2.03
CA VAL A 80 1.69 -16.19 0.96
C VAL A 80 0.22 -16.39 1.31
N ALA A 81 -0.07 -16.97 2.48
CA ALA A 81 -1.44 -17.22 2.93
C ALA A 81 -2.29 -15.94 2.94
N TYR A 82 -1.69 -14.84 3.38
CA TYR A 82 -2.39 -13.57 3.42
C TYR A 82 -2.61 -12.93 2.04
N LEU A 83 -1.65 -13.02 1.13
CA LEU A 83 -1.84 -12.55 -0.25
C LEU A 83 -2.99 -13.31 -0.94
N PHE A 84 -3.09 -14.62 -0.73
CA PHE A 84 -4.23 -15.40 -1.19
C PHE A 84 -5.54 -14.97 -0.52
N TRP A 85 -5.53 -14.74 0.80
CA TRP A 85 -6.72 -14.26 1.52
C TRP A 85 -7.19 -12.89 0.98
N LEU A 86 -6.27 -11.93 0.76
CA LEU A 86 -6.59 -10.64 0.13
C LEU A 86 -7.14 -10.83 -1.28
N GLY A 87 -6.50 -11.67 -2.09
CA GLY A 87 -6.94 -11.97 -3.45
C GLY A 87 -8.38 -12.50 -3.48
N ILE A 88 -8.66 -13.51 -2.67
CA ILE A 88 -10.00 -14.12 -2.55
C ILE A 88 -11.03 -13.10 -2.06
N ASN A 89 -10.70 -12.28 -1.05
CA ASN A 89 -11.64 -11.27 -0.55
C ASN A 89 -11.96 -10.18 -1.57
N ASN A 90 -10.97 -9.76 -2.38
CA ASN A 90 -11.23 -8.82 -3.48
C ASN A 90 -12.12 -9.44 -4.55
N VAL A 91 -11.90 -10.69 -4.93
CA VAL A 91 -12.78 -11.40 -5.88
C VAL A 91 -14.20 -11.53 -5.32
N LYS A 92 -14.35 -11.89 -4.04
CA LYS A 92 -15.67 -11.96 -3.38
C LYS A 92 -16.35 -10.58 -3.36
N ALA A 93 -15.62 -9.49 -3.07
CA ALA A 93 -16.14 -8.13 -3.11
C ALA A 93 -16.62 -7.73 -4.51
N ALA A 94 -15.90 -8.16 -5.56
CA ALA A 94 -16.31 -7.96 -6.96
C ALA A 94 -17.60 -8.70 -7.31
N LEU A 95 -17.78 -9.92 -6.78
CA LEU A 95 -18.99 -10.72 -7.00
C LEU A 95 -20.20 -10.14 -6.25
N ASN A 96 -20.00 -9.67 -5.02
CA ASN A 96 -21.07 -9.15 -4.14
C ASN A 96 -21.44 -7.69 -4.43
N GLN A 97 -20.87 -7.06 -5.47
CA GLN A 97 -21.14 -5.65 -5.86
C GLN A 97 -21.04 -4.68 -4.66
N SER A 98 -20.04 -4.86 -3.79
CA SER A 98 -19.84 -3.99 -2.64
C SER A 98 -19.54 -2.56 -3.09
N GLU A 99 -20.50 -1.65 -2.89
CA GLU A 99 -20.34 -0.25 -3.22
C GLU A 99 -19.39 0.45 -2.24
N LEU A 100 -18.50 1.29 -2.76
CA LEU A 100 -17.70 2.21 -1.94
C LEU A 100 -18.59 3.35 -1.47
N LYS A 101 -19.10 3.28 -0.24
CA LYS A 101 -19.90 4.35 0.36
C LYS A 101 -18.99 5.44 0.90
N ILE A 102 -18.91 6.57 0.18
CA ILE A 102 -18.23 7.78 0.64
C ILE A 102 -19.31 8.77 1.06
N ASP A 103 -19.56 8.91 2.37
CA ASP A 103 -20.50 9.89 2.92
C ASP A 103 -19.75 11.20 3.30
N PRO A 104 -19.95 12.29 2.55
CA PRO A 104 -19.29 13.56 2.82
C PRO A 104 -19.81 14.28 4.09
N LYS A 105 -20.96 13.87 4.63
CA LYS A 105 -21.62 14.57 5.74
C LYS A 105 -21.03 14.29 7.13
N LYS A 106 -20.09 13.36 7.26
CA LYS A 106 -19.45 13.01 8.54
C LYS A 106 -18.23 13.85 8.93
N ALA A 107 -18.02 14.99 8.32
CA ALA A 107 -16.91 15.89 8.72
C ALA A 107 -17.32 16.69 9.98
N THR A 108 -16.94 16.19 11.16
CA THR A 108 -17.45 16.71 12.46
C THR A 108 -16.48 17.60 13.24
N LEU A 109 -15.29 17.92 12.75
CA LEU A 109 -14.34 18.81 13.46
C LEU A 109 -13.52 19.62 12.46
N THR A 110 -13.17 20.86 12.83
CA THR A 110 -12.18 21.66 12.10
C THR A 110 -10.86 20.89 12.06
N PRO A 111 -10.41 20.44 10.89
CA PRO A 111 -9.20 19.63 10.80
C PRO A 111 -7.98 20.50 11.13
N SER A 112 -7.04 19.96 11.91
CA SER A 112 -5.71 20.55 12.07
C SER A 112 -4.71 19.85 11.13
N LEU A 113 -3.64 20.55 10.75
CA LEU A 113 -2.58 19.96 9.91
C LEU A 113 -1.89 18.79 10.61
N SER A 114 -1.60 18.93 11.92
CA SER A 114 -1.01 17.86 12.72
C SER A 114 -1.92 16.63 12.81
N SER A 115 -3.22 16.83 13.04
CA SER A 115 -4.19 15.73 13.04
C SER A 115 -4.26 15.02 11.67
N SER A 116 -4.19 15.77 10.57
CA SER A 116 -4.18 15.20 9.22
C SER A 116 -2.90 14.38 8.97
N PHE A 117 -1.75 14.91 9.37
CA PHE A 117 -0.47 14.18 9.28
C PHE A 117 -0.53 12.86 10.05
N ILE A 118 -0.95 12.91 11.32
CA ILE A 118 -1.05 11.72 12.18
C ILE A 118 -2.04 10.70 11.60
N LYS A 119 -3.19 11.16 11.07
CA LYS A 119 -4.13 10.26 10.40
C LYS A 119 -3.50 9.55 9.21
N GLY A 120 -2.78 10.28 8.35
CA GLY A 120 -2.06 9.70 7.22
C GLY A 120 -1.02 8.66 7.68
N LEU A 121 -0.22 9.03 8.66
CA LEU A 121 0.82 8.17 9.24
C LEU A 121 0.22 6.89 9.83
N LEU A 122 -0.76 7.01 10.73
CA LEU A 122 -1.37 5.85 11.38
C LEU A 122 -2.14 4.97 10.39
N THR A 123 -2.85 5.60 9.42
CA THR A 123 -3.54 4.83 8.38
C THR A 123 -2.55 4.00 7.56
N ASN A 124 -1.36 4.52 7.27
CA ASN A 124 -0.33 3.77 6.57
C ASN A 124 0.28 2.68 7.45
N LEU A 125 0.71 3.01 8.66
CA LEU A 125 1.37 2.06 9.58
C LEU A 125 0.47 0.88 9.95
N LEU A 126 -0.82 1.13 10.12
CA LEU A 126 -1.80 0.11 10.46
C LEU A 126 -2.49 -0.52 9.24
N ASN A 127 -2.07 -0.14 8.03
CA ASN A 127 -2.65 -0.65 6.80
C ASN A 127 -2.18 -2.09 6.54
N PRO A 128 -3.05 -3.10 6.64
CA PRO A 128 -2.63 -4.48 6.46
C PRO A 128 -2.06 -4.75 5.06
N LYS A 129 -2.54 -4.05 4.03
CA LYS A 129 -2.01 -4.16 2.66
C LYS A 129 -0.53 -3.74 2.60
N ILE A 130 -0.15 -2.69 3.34
CA ILE A 130 1.22 -2.18 3.38
C ILE A 130 2.11 -3.08 4.23
N VAL A 131 1.66 -3.42 5.44
CA VAL A 131 2.40 -4.34 6.33
C VAL A 131 2.81 -5.61 5.57
N LEU A 132 1.89 -6.17 4.82
CA LEU A 132 2.12 -7.44 4.14
C LEU A 132 2.88 -7.31 2.83
N PHE A 133 2.79 -6.16 2.16
CA PHE A 133 3.71 -5.82 1.09
C PHE A 133 5.15 -5.85 1.60
N TYR A 134 5.41 -5.22 2.76
CA TYR A 134 6.75 -5.19 3.37
C TYR A 134 7.23 -6.55 3.88
N LEU A 135 6.32 -7.42 4.28
CA LEU A 135 6.68 -8.78 4.71
C LEU A 135 6.88 -9.75 3.54
N SER A 136 6.13 -9.59 2.44
CA SER A 136 6.03 -10.60 1.39
C SER A 136 6.81 -10.25 0.12
N ILE A 137 6.69 -9.01 -0.36
CA ILE A 137 7.22 -8.59 -1.65
C ILE A 137 8.53 -7.83 -1.48
N PHE A 138 8.58 -6.92 -0.52
CA PHE A 138 9.70 -6.04 -0.29
C PHE A 138 11.05 -6.78 -0.11
N PRO A 139 11.15 -7.88 0.67
CA PRO A 139 12.41 -8.62 0.85
C PRO A 139 13.02 -9.16 -0.45
N GLN A 140 12.22 -9.34 -1.50
CA GLN A 140 12.71 -9.85 -2.79
C GLN A 140 13.55 -8.82 -3.56
N PHE A 141 13.52 -7.56 -3.15
CA PHE A 141 14.19 -6.45 -3.81
C PHE A 141 15.45 -5.97 -3.09
N VAL A 142 15.77 -6.53 -1.93
CA VAL A 142 16.93 -6.14 -1.11
C VAL A 142 17.93 -7.30 -1.00
N SER A 143 19.22 -6.98 -1.02
CA SER A 143 20.28 -7.96 -0.80
C SER A 143 20.73 -7.95 0.66
N PRO A 144 21.14 -9.12 1.22
CA PRO A 144 21.58 -9.20 2.62
C PRO A 144 22.76 -8.27 2.96
N GLN A 145 23.61 -7.95 1.98
CA GLN A 145 24.81 -7.14 2.18
C GLN A 145 24.51 -5.64 2.33
N HIS A 146 23.35 -5.16 1.85
CA HIS A 146 22.99 -3.74 1.80
C HIS A 146 21.55 -3.49 2.25
N LEU A 147 21.10 -4.23 3.29
CA LEU A 147 19.70 -4.24 3.72
C LEU A 147 19.16 -2.84 4.03
N LEU A 148 19.84 -2.07 4.88
CA LEU A 148 19.34 -0.77 5.31
C LEU A 148 19.33 0.25 4.17
N GLU A 149 20.44 0.35 3.44
CA GLU A 149 20.59 1.31 2.33
C GLU A 149 19.55 1.06 1.24
N GLN A 150 19.45 -0.20 0.78
CA GLN A 150 18.49 -0.56 -0.26
C GLN A 150 17.05 -0.46 0.21
N SER A 151 16.76 -0.82 1.47
CA SER A 151 15.43 -0.66 2.03
C SER A 151 15.01 0.80 2.10
N MET A 152 15.88 1.69 2.54
CA MET A 152 15.57 3.11 2.60
C MET A 152 15.38 3.72 1.21
N LEU A 153 16.19 3.31 0.22
CA LEU A 153 16.03 3.72 -1.17
C LEU A 153 14.69 3.26 -1.75
N LEU A 154 14.30 2.01 -1.52
CA LEU A 154 13.00 1.47 -1.95
C LEU A 154 11.83 2.14 -1.22
N GLY A 155 11.96 2.38 0.09
CA GLY A 155 10.96 3.12 0.86
C GLY A 155 10.76 4.55 0.34
N LEU A 156 11.84 5.24 -0.02
CA LEU A 156 11.78 6.56 -0.65
C LEU A 156 11.13 6.49 -2.03
N THR A 157 11.53 5.52 -2.85
CA THR A 157 10.92 5.28 -4.17
C THR A 157 9.42 5.05 -4.03
N GLN A 158 9.00 4.22 -3.09
CA GLN A 158 7.59 3.98 -2.80
C GLN A 158 6.87 5.26 -2.35
N ALA A 159 7.46 6.03 -1.44
CA ALA A 159 6.89 7.29 -0.99
C ALA A 159 6.70 8.27 -2.16
N MET A 160 7.68 8.39 -3.06
CA MET A 160 7.58 9.26 -4.25
C MET A 160 6.51 8.79 -5.22
N VAL A 161 6.49 7.51 -5.59
CA VAL A 161 5.52 6.95 -6.54
C VAL A 161 4.10 7.08 -6.02
N VAL A 162 3.87 6.70 -4.75
CA VAL A 162 2.52 6.76 -4.14
C VAL A 162 2.07 8.20 -3.92
N SER A 163 2.96 9.10 -3.50
CA SER A 163 2.64 10.52 -3.33
C SER A 163 2.28 11.18 -4.66
N SER A 164 3.00 10.87 -5.73
CA SER A 164 2.69 11.36 -7.07
C SER A 164 1.29 10.91 -7.51
N TRP A 165 0.95 9.64 -7.29
CA TRP A 165 -0.39 9.13 -7.55
C TRP A 165 -1.45 9.82 -6.68
N PHE A 166 -1.19 10.01 -5.39
CA PHE A 166 -2.14 10.68 -4.50
C PHE A 166 -2.33 12.16 -4.83
N LEU A 167 -1.32 12.85 -5.36
CA LEU A 167 -1.51 14.19 -5.91
C LEU A 167 -2.50 14.20 -7.07
N VAL A 168 -2.43 13.22 -7.97
CA VAL A 168 -3.45 13.03 -9.04
C VAL A 168 -4.82 12.79 -8.42
N VAL A 169 -4.93 11.92 -7.41
CA VAL A 169 -6.18 11.67 -6.69
C VAL A 169 -6.74 12.96 -6.07
N ILE A 170 -5.90 13.79 -5.43
CA ILE A 170 -6.31 15.06 -4.81
C ILE A 170 -6.79 16.06 -5.87
N LEU A 171 -6.10 16.17 -6.99
CA LEU A 171 -6.46 17.11 -8.05
C LEU A 171 -7.79 16.76 -8.70
N PHE A 172 -8.04 15.48 -8.92
CA PHE A 172 -9.21 14.96 -9.62
C PHE A 172 -10.24 14.28 -8.72
N ALA A 173 -10.22 14.57 -7.42
CA ALA A 173 -11.03 13.88 -6.40
C ALA A 173 -12.50 13.71 -6.76
N SER A 174 -13.15 14.77 -7.26
CA SER A 174 -14.59 14.73 -7.62
C SER A 174 -14.87 13.78 -8.80
N LYS A 175 -14.01 13.81 -9.83
CA LYS A 175 -14.12 12.90 -10.99
C LYS A 175 -13.84 11.46 -10.59
N LEU A 176 -12.79 11.24 -9.80
CA LEU A 176 -12.43 9.92 -9.28
C LEU A 176 -13.50 9.34 -8.37
N LYS A 177 -14.14 10.16 -7.52
CA LYS A 177 -15.28 9.71 -6.73
C LYS A 177 -16.37 9.13 -7.64
N ALA A 178 -16.80 9.89 -8.65
CA ALA A 178 -17.86 9.44 -9.57
C ALA A 178 -17.50 8.13 -10.27
N MET A 179 -16.24 7.96 -10.67
CA MET A 179 -15.75 6.71 -11.29
C MET A 179 -15.72 5.54 -10.29
N LEU A 180 -15.11 5.75 -9.11
CA LEU A 180 -14.91 4.70 -8.11
C LEU A 180 -16.21 4.23 -7.43
N THR A 181 -17.28 5.07 -7.44
CA THR A 181 -18.60 4.67 -6.95
C THR A 181 -19.45 3.99 -8.02
N THR A 182 -18.97 3.92 -9.27
CA THR A 182 -19.65 3.18 -10.35
C THR A 182 -19.50 1.68 -10.14
N PRO A 183 -20.59 0.89 -10.03
CA PRO A 183 -20.52 -0.54 -9.72
C PRO A 183 -19.61 -1.34 -10.67
N LYS A 184 -19.64 -1.01 -11.96
CA LYS A 184 -18.82 -1.66 -12.99
C LYS A 184 -17.31 -1.41 -12.77
N VAL A 185 -16.91 -0.18 -12.43
CA VAL A 185 -15.51 0.18 -12.19
C VAL A 185 -15.01 -0.46 -10.88
N THR A 186 -15.80 -0.39 -9.80
CA THR A 186 -15.49 -1.03 -8.52
C THR A 186 -15.29 -2.53 -8.69
N LYS A 187 -16.20 -3.19 -9.43
CA LYS A 187 -16.11 -4.60 -9.75
C LYS A 187 -14.82 -4.95 -10.48
N TRP A 188 -14.50 -4.19 -11.53
CA TRP A 188 -13.29 -4.41 -12.33
C TRP A 188 -12.02 -4.21 -11.48
N LEU A 189 -11.95 -3.13 -10.69
CA LEU A 189 -10.82 -2.87 -9.78
C LEU A 189 -10.63 -4.01 -8.78
N ASN A 190 -11.70 -4.53 -8.21
CA ASN A 190 -11.63 -5.65 -7.28
C ASN A 190 -11.13 -6.94 -7.94
N TYR A 191 -11.53 -7.24 -9.18
CA TYR A 191 -11.00 -8.39 -9.93
C TYR A 191 -9.51 -8.25 -10.23
N VAL A 192 -9.09 -7.08 -10.72
CA VAL A 192 -7.66 -6.82 -11.01
C VAL A 192 -6.83 -6.92 -9.73
N SER A 193 -7.32 -6.32 -8.63
CA SER A 193 -6.66 -6.40 -7.32
C SER A 193 -6.53 -7.85 -6.84
N GLY A 194 -7.63 -8.60 -6.94
CA GLY A 194 -7.65 -10.01 -6.55
C GLY A 194 -6.65 -10.84 -7.35
N GLY A 195 -6.63 -10.67 -8.67
CA GLY A 195 -5.68 -11.35 -9.56
C GLY A 195 -4.21 -10.99 -9.24
N LEU A 196 -3.91 -9.71 -9.01
CA LEU A 196 -2.56 -9.26 -8.63
C LEU A 196 -2.10 -9.86 -7.30
N PHE A 197 -2.96 -9.87 -6.27
CA PHE A 197 -2.60 -10.47 -4.98
C PHE A 197 -2.36 -11.98 -5.07
N VAL A 198 -3.18 -12.69 -5.83
CA VAL A 198 -2.96 -14.13 -6.08
C VAL A 198 -1.65 -14.35 -6.84
N SER A 199 -1.39 -13.57 -7.90
CA SER A 199 -0.13 -13.66 -8.66
C SER A 199 1.10 -13.42 -7.77
N PHE A 200 1.07 -12.40 -6.91
CA PHE A 200 2.14 -12.16 -5.95
C PHE A 200 2.28 -13.28 -4.92
N GLY A 201 1.16 -13.86 -4.46
CA GLY A 201 1.19 -15.02 -3.57
C GLY A 201 1.86 -16.23 -4.22
N VAL A 202 1.55 -16.52 -5.48
CA VAL A 202 2.20 -17.60 -6.26
C VAL A 202 3.69 -17.30 -6.46
N SER A 203 4.04 -16.07 -6.85
CA SER A 203 5.44 -15.65 -7.03
C SER A 203 6.24 -15.83 -5.74
N LEU A 204 5.70 -15.38 -4.59
CA LEU A 204 6.34 -15.54 -3.30
C LEU A 204 6.46 -17.02 -2.89
N ALA A 205 5.44 -17.83 -3.13
CA ALA A 205 5.49 -19.28 -2.82
C ALA A 205 6.58 -20.00 -3.60
N SER A 206 6.81 -19.61 -4.87
CA SER A 206 7.83 -20.21 -5.75
C SER A 206 9.23 -19.65 -5.55
N ALA A 207 9.41 -18.53 -4.83
CA ALA A 207 10.73 -17.99 -4.52
C ALA A 207 11.55 -19.00 -3.69
N ARG A 208 12.72 -19.38 -4.20
CA ARG A 208 13.68 -20.24 -3.49
C ARG A 208 14.49 -19.39 -2.52
N LEU A 209 14.69 -19.89 -1.31
CA LEU A 209 15.60 -19.35 -0.30
C LEU A 209 17.04 -19.65 -0.67
#